data_abbd9a546ea6605ee618e348fe7e1391
#
_entry.id   abbd9a546ea6605ee618e348fe7e1391
#
_cell.length_a   1.000
_cell.length_b   1.000
_cell.length_c   1.000
_cell.angle_alpha   90.00
_cell.angle_beta   90.00
_cell.angle_gamma   90.00
#
_symmetry.space_group_name_H-M   'P 1'
#
loop_
_entity.id
_entity.type
_entity.pdbx_description
1 polymer ?
#
loop_
_entity_poly.entity_id
_entity_poly.type
_entity_poly.pdbx_seq_one_letter_code
_entity_poly.pdbx_strand_id
1 'polypeptide(L)'
;MELNNLQPSPGSNKPRRRVGRGIGSGLGKTAGRGHKGQKSRTGGFHKVGFEGGQMPLQRRLPKRGFVSMTAGDTAEVLLSAIDKLPVDEIDILVLKQAGIVPAKAKTAKIVLNGEIKRAVKLQGLTATKGARAAIEAAGGSFAE
;
A
#
# COMPACT_ATOMS: atom_id res chain seq x y z
N MET A 1 -3.19 7.72 28.98
CA MET A 1 -3.87 8.39 27.87
C MET A 1 -5.36 8.27 28.15
N GLU A 2 -6.05 9.39 28.36
CA GLU A 2 -7.47 9.38 28.68
C GLU A 2 -8.29 9.61 27.43
N LEU A 3 -9.47 8.99 27.33
CA LEU A 3 -10.34 9.07 26.14
C LEU A 3 -10.79 10.50 25.83
N ASN A 4 -10.94 11.35 26.84
CA ASN A 4 -11.30 12.76 26.69
C ASN A 4 -10.19 13.63 26.09
N ASN A 5 -8.94 13.13 26.09
CA ASN A 5 -7.77 13.84 25.54
C ASN A 5 -7.45 13.41 24.09
N LEU A 6 -8.23 12.48 23.53
CA LEU A 6 -8.09 12.07 22.14
C LEU A 6 -8.60 13.16 21.21
N GLN A 7 -7.68 13.86 20.58
CA GLN A 7 -7.98 14.88 19.58
C GLN A 7 -7.19 14.59 18.28
N PRO A 8 -7.79 14.89 17.12
CA PRO A 8 -7.07 14.78 15.85
C PRO A 8 -5.88 15.74 15.84
N SER A 9 -4.84 15.39 15.10
CA SER A 9 -3.68 16.25 14.93
C SER A 9 -4.07 17.65 14.44
N PRO A 10 -3.41 18.73 14.89
CA PRO A 10 -3.70 20.09 14.44
C PRO A 10 -3.70 20.20 12.91
N GLY A 11 -4.77 20.72 12.33
CA GLY A 11 -4.95 20.88 10.89
C GLY A 11 -5.48 19.64 10.13
N SER A 12 -5.61 18.48 10.75
CA SER A 12 -6.20 17.28 10.13
C SER A 12 -7.70 17.42 9.90
N ASN A 13 -8.39 18.12 10.79
CA ASN A 13 -9.83 18.39 10.70
C ASN A 13 -10.07 19.84 10.27
N LYS A 14 -10.54 20.04 9.04
CA LYS A 14 -10.87 21.37 8.52
C LYS A 14 -12.36 21.64 8.68
N PRO A 15 -12.78 22.85 9.10
CA PRO A 15 -14.19 23.20 9.17
C PRO A 15 -14.84 23.09 7.79
N ARG A 16 -16.07 22.58 7.73
CA ARG A 16 -16.83 22.43 6.49
C ARG A 16 -17.10 23.79 5.85
N ARG A 17 -16.73 23.95 4.58
CA ARG A 17 -17.05 25.17 3.82
C ARG A 17 -18.55 25.27 3.58
N ARG A 18 -19.17 26.39 3.96
CA ARG A 18 -20.56 26.69 3.69
C ARG A 18 -20.66 27.57 2.45
N VAL A 19 -21.00 26.97 1.33
CA VAL A 19 -21.12 27.65 0.04
C VAL A 19 -22.42 28.44 -0.09
N GLY A 20 -22.45 29.51 -0.90
CA GLY A 20 -23.64 30.32 -1.14
C GLY A 20 -24.07 31.18 0.08
N ARG A 21 -23.15 31.54 0.99
CA ARG A 21 -23.42 32.33 2.20
C ARG A 21 -22.74 33.70 2.17
N GLY A 22 -22.99 34.46 1.11
CA GLY A 22 -22.52 35.83 0.94
C GLY A 22 -21.21 35.94 0.17
N ILE A 23 -20.96 37.12 -0.39
CA ILE A 23 -19.79 37.39 -1.22
C ILE A 23 -18.49 37.44 -0.40
N GLY A 24 -18.56 37.88 0.86
CA GLY A 24 -17.38 37.95 1.73
C GLY A 24 -16.74 36.60 2.04
N SER A 25 -17.48 35.47 1.86
CA SER A 25 -16.90 34.13 2.00
C SER A 25 -16.05 33.68 0.82
N GLY A 26 -16.06 34.42 -0.31
CA GLY A 26 -15.45 34.00 -1.58
C GLY A 26 -16.19 32.88 -2.31
N LEU A 27 -17.21 32.27 -1.69
CA LEU A 27 -18.01 31.18 -2.22
C LEU A 27 -19.51 31.54 -2.29
N GLY A 28 -19.82 32.82 -2.38
CA GLY A 28 -21.17 33.35 -2.60
C GLY A 28 -21.70 33.07 -4.00
N LYS A 29 -22.92 33.53 -4.29
CA LYS A 29 -23.59 33.46 -5.60
C LYS A 29 -23.55 32.07 -6.23
N THR A 30 -22.57 31.76 -7.06
CA THR A 30 -22.42 30.50 -7.81
C THR A 30 -21.77 29.38 -7.00
N ALA A 31 -21.40 29.63 -5.74
CA ALA A 31 -20.81 28.63 -4.85
C ALA A 31 -19.52 27.94 -5.39
N GLY A 32 -18.76 28.66 -6.23
CA GLY A 32 -17.56 28.14 -6.89
C GLY A 32 -17.80 27.24 -8.10
N ARG A 33 -19.08 27.06 -8.54
CA ARG A 33 -19.41 26.20 -9.67
C ARG A 33 -19.38 26.87 -11.05
N GLY A 34 -19.24 28.20 -11.09
CA GLY A 34 -19.37 28.99 -12.33
C GLY A 34 -20.82 29.17 -12.76
N HIS A 35 -21.03 29.64 -14.01
CA HIS A 35 -22.38 30.04 -14.45
C HIS A 35 -23.17 28.92 -15.14
N LYS A 36 -22.68 28.28 -16.16
CA LYS A 36 -23.35 27.27 -16.98
C LYS A 36 -22.53 25.97 -17.01
N GLY A 37 -23.11 24.91 -17.53
CA GLY A 37 -22.47 23.63 -17.72
C GLY A 37 -23.03 22.53 -16.80
N GLN A 38 -22.70 21.31 -17.13
CA GLN A 38 -23.20 20.12 -16.44
C GLN A 38 -22.84 20.10 -14.96
N LYS A 39 -21.64 20.52 -14.58
CA LYS A 39 -21.17 20.54 -13.17
C LYS A 39 -21.85 21.60 -12.29
N SER A 40 -22.46 22.63 -12.89
CA SER A 40 -23.15 23.69 -12.16
C SER A 40 -24.61 23.37 -11.84
N ARG A 41 -25.15 22.29 -12.36
CA ARG A 41 -26.52 21.83 -12.12
C ARG A 41 -26.61 20.99 -10.86
N THR A 42 -27.83 20.88 -10.32
CA THR A 42 -28.12 19.94 -9.24
C THR A 42 -27.90 18.51 -9.74
N GLY A 43 -27.17 17.67 -8.99
CA GLY A 43 -26.81 16.34 -9.43
C GLY A 43 -25.81 16.29 -10.61
N GLY A 44 -25.24 17.45 -10.99
CA GLY A 44 -24.25 17.52 -12.08
C GLY A 44 -23.05 16.59 -11.83
N PHE A 45 -22.89 15.61 -12.72
CA PHE A 45 -21.87 14.58 -12.61
C PHE A 45 -21.02 14.56 -13.89
N HIS A 46 -19.71 14.42 -13.71
CA HIS A 46 -18.79 14.21 -14.83
C HIS A 46 -18.51 12.71 -14.98
N LYS A 47 -18.90 12.16 -16.09
CA LYS A 47 -18.65 10.74 -16.40
C LYS A 47 -17.15 10.48 -16.45
N VAL A 48 -16.66 9.62 -15.56
CA VAL A 48 -15.26 9.21 -15.52
C VAL A 48 -14.96 8.36 -16.75
N GLY A 49 -13.86 8.69 -17.45
CA GLY A 49 -13.45 7.95 -18.66
C GLY A 49 -14.35 8.18 -19.89
N PHE A 50 -15.16 9.25 -19.91
CA PHE A 50 -15.93 9.60 -21.10
C PHE A 50 -15.05 10.31 -22.15
N GLU A 51 -15.00 9.77 -23.34
CA GLU A 51 -14.15 10.23 -24.46
C GLU A 51 -14.99 10.86 -25.58
N GLY A 52 -15.96 11.72 -25.26
CA GLY A 52 -16.74 12.46 -26.26
C GLY A 52 -17.66 11.59 -27.13
N GLY A 53 -18.00 10.39 -26.74
CA GLY A 53 -18.79 9.43 -27.49
C GLY A 53 -17.96 8.33 -28.19
N GLN A 54 -16.65 8.52 -28.30
CA GLN A 54 -15.71 7.46 -28.69
C GLN A 54 -15.74 6.32 -27.66
N MET A 55 -15.56 5.06 -28.11
CA MET A 55 -15.46 3.93 -27.20
C MET A 55 -14.30 4.14 -26.24
N PRO A 56 -14.54 4.18 -24.92
CA PRO A 56 -13.49 4.41 -23.92
C PRO A 56 -12.36 3.39 -24.02
N LEU A 57 -11.13 3.80 -23.75
CA LEU A 57 -9.93 2.96 -23.85
C LEU A 57 -10.07 1.63 -23.10
N GLN A 58 -10.65 1.67 -21.90
CA GLN A 58 -10.93 0.48 -21.08
C GLN A 58 -11.84 -0.56 -21.76
N ARG A 59 -12.64 -0.15 -22.74
CA ARG A 59 -13.52 -1.03 -23.53
C ARG A 59 -12.92 -1.42 -24.88
N ARG A 60 -12.00 -0.60 -25.41
CA ARG A 60 -11.27 -0.90 -26.66
C ARG A 60 -10.19 -1.97 -26.45
N LEU A 61 -9.57 -1.98 -25.29
CA LEU A 61 -8.54 -2.97 -24.98
C LEU A 61 -9.18 -4.32 -24.61
N PRO A 62 -8.71 -5.42 -25.18
CA PRO A 62 -9.17 -6.74 -24.79
C PRO A 62 -8.76 -7.05 -23.35
N LYS A 63 -9.64 -7.67 -22.60
CA LYS A 63 -9.32 -8.21 -21.27
C LYS A 63 -8.35 -9.37 -21.42
N ARG A 64 -7.27 -9.38 -20.67
CA ARG A 64 -6.24 -10.41 -20.71
C ARG A 64 -5.93 -10.96 -19.33
N GLY A 65 -5.53 -12.23 -19.32
CA GLY A 65 -5.03 -12.91 -18.14
C GLY A 65 -6.12 -13.32 -17.15
N PHE A 66 -5.66 -13.92 -16.08
CA PHE A 66 -6.46 -14.35 -14.94
C PHE A 66 -5.73 -14.00 -13.65
N VAL A 67 -6.46 -13.90 -12.56
CA VAL A 67 -5.89 -13.70 -11.23
C VAL A 67 -5.63 -15.08 -10.62
N SER A 68 -4.36 -15.42 -10.40
CA SER A 68 -4.01 -16.68 -9.74
C SER A 68 -4.42 -16.61 -8.26
N MET A 69 -5.16 -17.62 -7.81
CA MET A 69 -5.60 -17.69 -6.41
C MET A 69 -4.45 -18.02 -5.45
N THR A 70 -3.41 -18.66 -5.94
CA THR A 70 -2.25 -19.08 -5.15
C THR A 70 -1.07 -18.10 -5.20
N ALA A 71 -1.14 -17.05 -6.03
CA ALA A 71 -0.06 -16.08 -6.17
C ALA A 71 0.28 -15.34 -4.85
N GLY A 72 -0.69 -15.22 -3.95
CA GLY A 72 -0.49 -14.58 -2.65
C GLY A 72 -0.02 -15.52 -1.53
N ASP A 73 0.11 -16.82 -1.80
CA ASP A 73 0.50 -17.80 -0.79
C ASP A 73 1.99 -17.73 -0.44
N THR A 74 2.84 -17.35 -1.41
CA THR A 74 4.28 -17.16 -1.21
C THR A 74 4.62 -15.67 -1.28
N ALA A 75 5.19 -15.14 -0.21
CA ALA A 75 5.65 -13.75 -0.17
C ALA A 75 7.15 -13.67 -0.47
N GLU A 76 7.57 -12.60 -1.15
CA GLU A 76 8.98 -12.28 -1.33
C GLU A 76 9.46 -11.41 -0.17
N VAL A 77 10.64 -11.73 0.36
CA VAL A 77 11.30 -10.98 1.44
C VAL A 77 12.69 -10.57 0.98
N LEU A 78 12.98 -9.30 1.05
CA LEU A 78 14.30 -8.77 0.68
C LEU A 78 15.29 -8.98 1.83
N LEU A 79 16.55 -9.30 1.51
CA LEU A 79 17.61 -9.48 2.49
C LEU A 79 17.80 -8.23 3.37
N SER A 80 17.72 -7.05 2.78
CA SER A 80 17.80 -5.77 3.49
C SER A 80 16.64 -5.52 4.49
N ALA A 81 15.50 -6.17 4.30
CA ALA A 81 14.39 -6.09 5.25
C ALA A 81 14.64 -6.97 6.48
N ILE A 82 15.31 -8.10 6.29
CA ILE A 82 15.74 -9.00 7.36
C ILE A 82 16.79 -8.33 8.24
N ASP A 83 17.74 -7.63 7.66
CA ASP A 83 18.82 -6.94 8.42
C ASP A 83 18.27 -5.87 9.38
N LYS A 84 17.12 -5.26 9.05
CA LYS A 84 16.47 -4.22 9.87
C LYS A 84 15.68 -4.77 11.08
N LEU A 85 15.42 -6.07 11.11
CA LEU A 85 14.65 -6.67 12.20
C LEU A 85 15.50 -6.74 13.48
N PRO A 86 14.96 -6.44 14.66
CA PRO A 86 15.71 -6.49 15.94
C PRO A 86 15.91 -7.92 16.47
N VAL A 87 15.41 -8.96 15.78
CA VAL A 87 15.37 -10.35 16.24
C VAL A 87 16.31 -11.21 15.40
N ASP A 88 17.01 -12.14 16.03
CA ASP A 88 17.98 -13.03 15.37
C ASP A 88 17.34 -14.34 14.86
N GLU A 89 16.28 -14.81 15.52
CA GLU A 89 15.49 -15.96 15.04
C GLU A 89 14.27 -15.47 14.28
N ILE A 90 14.18 -15.83 13.01
CA ILE A 90 13.17 -15.30 12.08
C ILE A 90 12.38 -16.45 11.48
N ASP A 91 11.10 -16.48 11.81
CA ASP A 91 10.08 -17.34 11.21
C ASP A 91 9.05 -16.50 10.42
N ILE A 92 8.08 -17.16 9.83
CA ILE A 92 7.03 -16.47 9.09
C ILE A 92 6.14 -15.58 10.00
N LEU A 93 6.00 -15.94 11.29
CA LEU A 93 5.17 -15.19 12.23
C LEU A 93 5.85 -13.85 12.57
N VAL A 94 7.15 -13.87 12.82
CA VAL A 94 7.95 -12.65 13.04
C VAL A 94 7.86 -11.71 11.84
N LEU A 95 7.97 -12.25 10.61
CA LEU A 95 7.85 -11.46 9.39
C LEU A 95 6.45 -10.84 9.20
N LYS A 96 5.40 -11.55 9.62
CA LYS A 96 4.03 -11.02 9.61
C LYS A 96 3.82 -9.94 10.68
N GLN A 97 4.34 -10.12 11.88
CA GLN A 97 4.26 -9.14 12.96
C GLN A 97 5.01 -7.85 12.61
N ALA A 98 6.16 -7.99 11.95
CA ALA A 98 6.94 -6.86 11.43
C ALA A 98 6.29 -6.18 10.21
N GLY A 99 5.20 -6.74 9.65
CA GLY A 99 4.52 -6.18 8.48
C GLY A 99 5.29 -6.33 7.16
N ILE A 100 6.36 -7.12 7.13
CA ILE A 100 7.16 -7.39 5.92
C ILE A 100 6.41 -8.33 4.98
N VAL A 101 5.68 -9.28 5.54
CA VAL A 101 4.94 -10.30 4.82
C VAL A 101 3.43 -10.14 5.09
N PRO A 102 2.57 -10.19 4.06
CA PRO A 102 1.13 -10.13 4.23
C PRO A 102 0.60 -11.25 5.11
N ALA A 103 -0.41 -10.97 5.93
CA ALA A 103 -1.01 -11.95 6.84
C ALA A 103 -1.53 -13.23 6.13
N LYS A 104 -1.93 -13.09 4.86
CA LYS A 104 -2.46 -14.21 4.04
C LYS A 104 -1.37 -15.16 3.55
N ALA A 105 -0.10 -14.75 3.51
CA ALA A 105 0.98 -15.59 3.00
C ALA A 105 1.17 -16.84 3.88
N LYS A 106 1.37 -17.98 3.24
CA LYS A 106 1.63 -19.27 3.89
C LYS A 106 3.13 -19.56 4.00
N THR A 107 3.90 -19.08 3.02
CA THR A 107 5.35 -19.27 2.94
C THR A 107 6.03 -17.96 2.56
N ALA A 108 7.33 -17.86 2.83
CA ALA A 108 8.12 -16.72 2.38
C ALA A 108 9.42 -17.19 1.74
N LYS A 109 9.83 -16.46 0.70
CA LYS A 109 11.07 -16.71 -0.05
C LYS A 109 11.97 -15.49 0.02
N ILE A 110 13.18 -15.70 0.51
CA ILE A 110 14.18 -14.64 0.64
C ILE A 110 14.91 -14.45 -0.69
N VAL A 111 14.98 -13.19 -1.13
CA VAL A 111 15.62 -12.79 -2.38
C VAL A 111 16.81 -11.89 -2.06
N LEU A 112 17.89 -12.09 -2.80
CA LEU A 112 19.09 -11.28 -2.67
C LEU A 112 18.82 -9.85 -3.14
N ASN A 113 18.71 -8.95 -2.17
CA ASN A 113 18.63 -7.51 -2.39
C ASN A 113 19.17 -6.79 -1.16
N GLY A 114 20.28 -6.09 -1.32
CA GLY A 114 21.04 -5.47 -0.25
C GLY A 114 22.02 -6.43 0.42
N GLU A 115 22.62 -5.95 1.50
CA GLU A 115 23.60 -6.68 2.29
C GLU A 115 23.03 -7.04 3.66
N ILE A 116 23.45 -8.16 4.21
CA ILE A 116 23.20 -8.56 5.58
C ILE A 116 24.50 -8.49 6.38
N LYS A 117 24.46 -7.83 7.54
CA LYS A 117 25.66 -7.59 8.37
C LYS A 117 25.68 -8.41 9.65
N ARG A 118 24.60 -9.13 9.94
CA ARG A 118 24.46 -9.90 11.18
C ARG A 118 24.12 -11.36 10.91
N ALA A 119 24.48 -12.21 11.83
CA ALA A 119 24.10 -13.62 11.79
C ALA A 119 22.64 -13.77 12.18
N VAL A 120 21.84 -14.43 11.34
CA VAL A 120 20.40 -14.70 11.57
C VAL A 120 20.10 -16.18 11.41
N LYS A 121 19.18 -16.69 12.23
CA LYS A 121 18.64 -18.04 12.13
C LYS A 121 17.28 -17.98 11.48
N LEU A 122 17.10 -18.67 10.36
CA LEU A 122 15.87 -18.68 9.57
C LEU A 122 15.17 -20.03 9.72
N GLN A 123 13.89 -20.02 10.11
CA GLN A 123 13.10 -21.23 10.34
C GLN A 123 11.92 -21.30 9.36
N GLY A 124 11.83 -22.44 8.65
CA GLY A 124 10.74 -22.70 7.70
C GLY A 124 10.66 -21.72 6.52
N LEU A 125 11.76 -21.02 6.19
CA LEU A 125 11.82 -20.05 5.12
C LEU A 125 12.69 -20.58 3.98
N THR A 126 12.29 -20.29 2.75
CA THR A 126 13.09 -20.60 1.56
C THR A 126 13.92 -19.40 1.13
N ALA A 127 15.06 -19.65 0.47
CA ALA A 127 15.92 -18.59 -0.05
C ALA A 127 16.39 -18.90 -1.46
N THR A 128 16.69 -17.86 -2.23
CA THR A 128 17.41 -18.00 -3.50
C THR A 128 18.86 -18.40 -3.23
N LYS A 129 19.52 -19.03 -4.22
CA LYS A 129 20.92 -19.47 -4.09
C LYS A 129 21.84 -18.33 -3.62
N GLY A 130 21.72 -17.15 -4.21
CA GLY A 130 22.52 -15.99 -3.83
C GLY A 130 22.20 -15.46 -2.43
N ALA A 131 20.92 -15.44 -2.02
CA ALA A 131 20.54 -15.02 -0.68
C ALA A 131 21.05 -16.00 0.38
N ARG A 132 21.00 -17.33 0.10
CA ARG A 132 21.53 -18.35 0.98
C ARG A 132 23.01 -18.18 1.20
N ALA A 133 23.80 -18.03 0.13
CA ALA A 133 25.23 -17.80 0.22
C ALA A 133 25.59 -16.53 1.01
N ALA A 134 24.83 -15.45 0.84
CA ALA A 134 25.06 -14.21 1.58
C ALA A 134 24.76 -14.35 3.08
N ILE A 135 23.70 -15.09 3.45
CA ILE A 135 23.35 -15.33 4.85
C ILE A 135 24.35 -16.25 5.53
N GLU A 136 24.79 -17.31 4.86
CA GLU A 136 25.83 -18.23 5.34
C GLU A 136 27.18 -17.51 5.50
N ALA A 137 27.56 -16.64 4.56
CA ALA A 137 28.76 -15.80 4.65
C ALA A 137 28.72 -14.82 5.85
N ALA A 138 27.53 -14.34 6.23
CA ALA A 138 27.32 -13.52 7.42
C ALA A 138 27.22 -14.33 8.73
N GLY A 139 27.40 -15.66 8.67
CA GLY A 139 27.34 -16.55 9.85
C GLY A 139 25.91 -16.99 10.23
N GLY A 140 24.94 -16.76 9.37
CA GLY A 140 23.56 -17.20 9.57
C GLY A 140 23.35 -18.69 9.24
N SER A 141 22.21 -19.23 9.67
CA SER A 141 21.84 -20.63 9.44
C SER A 141 20.37 -20.77 9.03
N PHE A 142 20.10 -21.83 8.28
CA PHE A 142 18.75 -22.24 7.92
C PHE A 142 18.38 -23.49 8.71
N ALA A 143 17.27 -23.42 9.43
CA ALA A 143 16.61 -24.57 10.04
C ALA A 143 15.37 -24.95 9.23
N GLU A 144 15.22 -26.23 8.92
CA GLU A 144 14.03 -26.76 8.25
C GLU A 144 12.81 -26.78 9.13
#